data_ff05dd7f288f35f9eb52c34eb37ac550
#
_entry.id   ff05dd7f288f35f9eb52c34eb37ac550
#
_cell.length_a   1.000
_cell.length_b   1.000
_cell.length_c   1.000
_cell.angle_alpha   90.00
_cell.angle_beta   90.00
_cell.angle_gamma   90.00
#
_symmetry.space_group_name_H-M   'P 1'
#
loop_
_entity.id
_entity.type
_entity.pdbx_description
1 polymer ?
#
loop_
_entity_poly.entity_id
_entity_poly.type
_entity_poly.pdbx_seq_one_letter_code
_entity_poly.pdbx_strand_id
1 'polypeptide(L)'
;MSDVYVMGVDMIKFGRFPDRSVPNIGAEAALMALDDAGLGIQDMQALYCGNLGQANAMVGQRILQEIGQTGMPVVNVANACATGATAFREAWMSIKAGMYDVVLAVGVEQMGKGLLGGAGGGDGIPKEGLLGSGTMPCVFAEAGMEHTKEYGTTFEQFAKISVKNHHHSTMNPKAMYQIETPLDEVMNAEMISYPNTKLMCSVNVDGSAAAVLVSEKKAKELGMSRAVKVR
;
A
#
# COMPACT_ATOMS: atom_id res chain seq x y z
N MET A 1 11.17 -23.45 -11.54
CA MET A 1 10.29 -22.32 -11.15
C MET A 1 10.77 -21.11 -11.92
N SER A 2 9.89 -20.43 -12.66
CA SER A 2 10.23 -19.26 -13.46
C SER A 2 10.58 -18.07 -12.55
N ASP A 3 11.52 -17.23 -12.95
CA ASP A 3 11.69 -15.93 -12.30
C ASP A 3 10.53 -15.01 -12.65
N VAL A 4 10.23 -14.08 -11.75
CA VAL A 4 9.13 -13.13 -11.89
C VAL A 4 9.70 -11.71 -11.99
N TYR A 5 9.13 -10.92 -12.86
CA TYR A 5 9.56 -9.56 -13.13
C TYR A 5 8.39 -8.59 -13.04
N VAL A 6 8.67 -7.40 -12.56
CA VAL A 6 7.76 -6.25 -12.66
C VAL A 6 8.07 -5.53 -13.96
N MET A 7 7.07 -5.37 -14.82
CA MET A 7 7.17 -4.71 -16.12
C MET A 7 6.66 -3.28 -16.11
N GLY A 8 5.66 -2.98 -15.29
CA GLY A 8 5.12 -1.64 -15.14
C GLY A 8 4.59 -1.44 -13.74
N VAL A 9 4.69 -0.20 -13.27
CA VAL A 9 4.17 0.23 -11.97
C VAL A 9 3.69 1.66 -12.08
N ASP A 10 2.63 1.96 -11.37
CA ASP A 10 2.31 3.35 -11.09
C ASP A 10 1.42 3.48 -9.84
N MET A 11 1.25 4.71 -9.41
CA MET A 11 0.37 5.10 -8.32
C MET A 11 -0.30 6.43 -8.66
N ILE A 12 -1.52 6.64 -8.18
CA ILE A 12 -2.13 7.96 -8.25
C ILE A 12 -1.46 8.92 -7.25
N LYS A 13 -1.67 10.21 -7.41
CA LYS A 13 -1.29 11.15 -6.34
C LYS A 13 -2.18 10.87 -5.12
N PHE A 14 -1.56 10.58 -3.98
CA PHE A 14 -2.28 10.34 -2.73
C PHE A 14 -2.91 11.64 -2.21
N GLY A 15 -4.14 11.54 -1.72
CA GLY A 15 -4.92 12.69 -1.31
C GLY A 15 -6.17 12.32 -0.52
N ARG A 16 -7.21 13.11 -0.68
CA ARG A 16 -8.55 12.86 -0.16
C ARG A 16 -9.55 13.00 -1.29
N PHE A 17 -10.30 11.94 -1.54
CA PHE A 17 -11.22 11.83 -2.68
C PHE A 17 -12.64 11.44 -2.22
N PRO A 18 -13.33 12.28 -1.44
CA PRO A 18 -14.64 11.93 -0.87
C PRO A 18 -15.71 11.66 -1.95
N ASP A 19 -15.57 12.25 -3.13
CA ASP A 19 -16.51 12.14 -4.23
C ASP A 19 -16.19 11.00 -5.22
N ARG A 20 -15.12 10.24 -4.97
CA ARG A 20 -14.72 9.09 -5.80
C ARG A 20 -15.02 7.78 -5.09
N SER A 21 -15.31 6.74 -5.87
CA SER A 21 -15.43 5.38 -5.34
C SER A 21 -14.07 4.69 -5.24
N VAL A 22 -13.95 3.72 -4.32
CA VAL A 22 -12.74 2.88 -4.20
C VAL A 22 -12.38 2.20 -5.52
N PRO A 23 -13.33 1.58 -6.28
CA PRO A 23 -13.02 1.02 -7.60
C PRO A 23 -12.49 2.05 -8.58
N ASN A 24 -13.06 3.26 -8.62
CA ASN A 24 -12.58 4.32 -9.50
C ASN A 24 -11.14 4.76 -9.20
N ILE A 25 -10.79 4.87 -7.91
CA ILE A 25 -9.42 5.16 -7.46
C ILE A 25 -8.46 4.03 -7.86
N GLY A 26 -8.89 2.77 -7.70
CA GLY A 26 -8.11 1.59 -8.08
C GLY A 26 -7.92 1.45 -9.58
N ALA A 27 -8.96 1.75 -10.36
CA ALA A 27 -8.95 1.70 -11.82
C ALA A 27 -7.91 2.66 -12.43
N GLU A 28 -7.79 3.87 -11.89
CA GLU A 28 -6.80 4.85 -12.37
C GLU A 28 -5.37 4.32 -12.23
N ALA A 29 -4.97 3.82 -11.05
CA ALA A 29 -3.63 3.26 -10.87
C ALA A 29 -3.40 2.02 -11.74
N ALA A 30 -4.42 1.18 -11.91
CA ALA A 30 -4.37 0.00 -12.77
C ALA A 30 -4.05 0.38 -14.22
N LEU A 31 -4.78 1.36 -14.79
CA LEU A 31 -4.55 1.85 -16.15
C LEU A 31 -3.17 2.48 -16.30
N MET A 32 -2.72 3.26 -15.32
CA MET A 32 -1.39 3.87 -15.35
C MET A 32 -0.26 2.81 -15.31
N ALA A 33 -0.40 1.75 -14.52
CA ALA A 33 0.58 0.66 -14.47
C ALA A 33 0.58 -0.18 -15.77
N LEU A 34 -0.59 -0.37 -16.40
CA LEU A 34 -0.71 -1.00 -17.71
C LEU A 34 -0.01 -0.18 -18.80
N ASP A 35 -0.21 1.14 -18.80
CA ASP A 35 0.44 2.07 -19.72
C ASP A 35 1.97 2.04 -19.56
N ASP A 36 2.46 2.10 -18.32
CA ASP A 36 3.90 1.97 -18.02
C ASP A 36 4.50 0.63 -18.48
N ALA A 37 3.71 -0.45 -18.43
CA ALA A 37 4.09 -1.76 -18.96
C ALA A 37 4.04 -1.86 -20.50
N GLY A 38 3.35 -0.94 -21.18
CA GLY A 38 3.02 -1.03 -22.60
C GLY A 38 2.04 -2.16 -22.93
N LEU A 39 1.15 -2.50 -22.00
CA LEU A 39 0.19 -3.60 -22.10
C LEU A 39 -1.25 -3.10 -21.90
N GLY A 40 -2.20 -3.86 -22.44
CA GLY A 40 -3.63 -3.61 -22.22
C GLY A 40 -4.25 -4.57 -21.20
N ILE A 41 -5.46 -4.26 -20.77
CA ILE A 41 -6.21 -5.14 -19.85
C ILE A 41 -6.45 -6.54 -20.45
N GLN A 42 -6.53 -6.65 -21.77
CA GLN A 42 -6.72 -7.91 -22.49
C GLN A 42 -5.52 -8.85 -22.41
N ASP A 43 -4.33 -8.30 -22.08
CA ASP A 43 -3.11 -9.08 -21.90
C ASP A 43 -3.05 -9.72 -20.51
N MET A 44 -3.87 -9.25 -19.57
CA MET A 44 -3.87 -9.72 -18.18
C MET A 44 -4.65 -11.04 -18.06
N GLN A 45 -4.04 -11.99 -17.35
CA GLN A 45 -4.61 -13.31 -17.12
C GLN A 45 -5.29 -13.44 -15.75
N ALA A 46 -4.94 -12.57 -14.79
CA ALA A 46 -5.60 -12.48 -13.49
C ALA A 46 -5.39 -11.10 -12.87
N LEU A 47 -6.31 -10.71 -11.97
CA LEU A 47 -6.22 -9.52 -11.12
C LEU A 47 -6.17 -9.92 -9.64
N TYR A 48 -5.19 -9.40 -8.92
CA TYR A 48 -5.07 -9.50 -7.46
C TYR A 48 -5.30 -8.12 -6.85
N CYS A 49 -6.40 -7.98 -6.11
CA CYS A 49 -6.82 -6.70 -5.55
C CYS A 49 -6.76 -6.71 -4.02
N GLY A 50 -6.01 -5.79 -3.45
CA GLY A 50 -5.92 -5.55 -2.02
C GLY A 50 -6.76 -4.35 -1.60
N ASN A 51 -7.72 -4.56 -0.70
CA ASN A 51 -8.50 -3.53 -0.04
C ASN A 51 -8.95 -4.01 1.34
N LEU A 52 -8.87 -3.16 2.35
CA LEU A 52 -9.28 -3.48 3.71
C LEU A 52 -10.67 -2.93 4.03
N GLY A 53 -10.90 -1.65 3.78
CA GLY A 53 -12.12 -0.95 4.22
C GLY A 53 -13.41 -1.45 3.56
N GLN A 54 -13.32 -2.02 2.35
CA GLN A 54 -14.42 -2.59 1.59
C GLN A 54 -14.15 -4.05 1.19
N ALA A 55 -13.48 -4.83 2.04
CA ALA A 55 -13.03 -6.20 1.75
C ALA A 55 -14.16 -7.11 1.23
N ASN A 56 -15.39 -6.93 1.70
CA ASN A 56 -16.56 -7.73 1.31
C ASN A 56 -17.28 -7.19 0.05
N ALA A 57 -16.80 -6.10 -0.57
CA ALA A 57 -17.50 -5.41 -1.66
C ALA A 57 -16.97 -5.76 -3.07
N MET A 58 -16.21 -6.85 -3.21
CA MET A 58 -15.68 -7.32 -4.50
C MET A 58 -14.97 -6.21 -5.28
N VAL A 59 -14.07 -5.48 -4.61
CA VAL A 59 -13.43 -4.28 -5.16
C VAL A 59 -12.71 -4.57 -6.48
N GLY A 60 -11.99 -5.68 -6.59
CA GLY A 60 -11.29 -6.06 -7.81
C GLY A 60 -12.22 -6.27 -9.01
N GLN A 61 -13.37 -6.94 -8.83
CA GLN A 61 -14.36 -7.10 -9.90
C GLN A 61 -14.95 -5.76 -10.32
N ARG A 62 -15.16 -4.85 -9.37
CA ARG A 62 -15.66 -3.50 -9.67
C ARG A 62 -14.61 -2.64 -10.36
N ILE A 63 -13.32 -2.83 -10.08
CA ILE A 63 -12.24 -2.22 -10.86
C ILE A 63 -12.31 -2.70 -12.31
N LEU A 64 -12.50 -4.01 -12.55
CA LEU A 64 -12.65 -4.53 -13.92
C LEU A 64 -13.87 -3.97 -14.65
N GLN A 65 -14.94 -3.62 -13.96
CA GLN A 65 -16.08 -2.94 -14.61
C GLN A 65 -15.68 -1.59 -15.20
N GLU A 66 -14.72 -0.90 -14.60
CA GLU A 66 -14.27 0.42 -15.06
C GLU A 66 -13.18 0.34 -16.13
N ILE A 67 -12.29 -0.68 -16.09
CA ILE A 67 -11.14 -0.77 -17.00
C ILE A 67 -11.30 -1.81 -18.12
N GLY A 68 -12.28 -2.70 -18.02
CA GLY A 68 -12.60 -3.70 -19.05
C GLY A 68 -12.87 -5.10 -18.48
N GLN A 69 -14.04 -5.63 -18.77
CA GLN A 69 -14.47 -6.96 -18.34
C GLN A 69 -13.98 -8.03 -19.32
N THR A 70 -12.84 -8.66 -19.02
CA THR A 70 -12.23 -9.69 -19.88
C THR A 70 -12.61 -11.11 -19.49
N GLY A 71 -13.27 -11.30 -18.35
CA GLY A 71 -13.57 -12.62 -17.79
C GLY A 71 -12.40 -13.26 -17.03
N MET A 72 -11.30 -12.53 -16.81
CA MET A 72 -10.18 -13.06 -16.04
C MET A 72 -10.55 -13.30 -14.56
N PRO A 73 -9.89 -14.26 -13.89
CA PRO A 73 -10.04 -14.47 -12.46
C PRO A 73 -9.62 -13.24 -11.64
N VAL A 74 -10.38 -12.97 -10.57
CA VAL A 74 -10.08 -11.90 -9.62
C VAL A 74 -9.97 -12.48 -8.21
N VAL A 75 -8.88 -12.16 -7.52
CA VAL A 75 -8.66 -12.50 -6.12
C VAL A 75 -8.63 -11.21 -5.31
N ASN A 76 -9.57 -11.07 -4.36
CA ASN A 76 -9.55 -9.97 -3.41
C ASN A 76 -8.88 -10.44 -2.10
N VAL A 77 -7.99 -9.63 -1.54
CA VAL A 77 -7.26 -9.93 -0.31
C VAL A 77 -7.38 -8.78 0.69
N ALA A 78 -7.32 -9.11 1.98
CA ALA A 78 -7.26 -8.16 3.07
C ALA A 78 -6.28 -8.67 4.12
N ASN A 79 -5.33 -7.83 4.54
CA ASN A 79 -4.30 -8.15 5.53
C ASN A 79 -3.83 -6.86 6.23
N ALA A 80 -4.77 -6.12 6.81
CA ALA A 80 -4.50 -4.83 7.46
C ALA A 80 -3.55 -3.94 6.64
N CYS A 81 -2.52 -3.38 7.24
CA CYS A 81 -1.54 -2.50 6.57
C CYS A 81 -0.72 -3.22 5.48
N ALA A 82 -0.63 -4.56 5.52
CA ALA A 82 0.07 -5.37 4.52
C ALA A 82 -0.81 -5.80 3.34
N THR A 83 -2.02 -5.30 3.22
CA THR A 83 -3.00 -5.72 2.19
C THR A 83 -2.46 -5.59 0.77
N GLY A 84 -1.86 -4.45 0.43
CA GLY A 84 -1.27 -4.23 -0.91
C GLY A 84 -0.09 -5.17 -1.19
N ALA A 85 0.79 -5.35 -0.19
CA ALA A 85 1.90 -6.30 -0.30
C ALA A 85 1.41 -7.75 -0.43
N THR A 86 0.30 -8.11 0.21
CA THR A 86 -0.33 -9.43 0.07
C THR A 86 -0.86 -9.63 -1.35
N ALA A 87 -1.56 -8.65 -1.93
CA ALA A 87 -2.00 -8.73 -3.32
C ALA A 87 -0.83 -8.94 -4.29
N PHE A 88 0.26 -8.19 -4.11
CA PHE A 88 1.48 -8.36 -4.90
C PHE A 88 2.11 -9.75 -4.72
N ARG A 89 2.17 -10.25 -3.47
CA ARG A 89 2.70 -11.59 -3.17
C ARG A 89 1.88 -12.69 -3.83
N GLU A 90 0.56 -12.63 -3.77
CA GLU A 90 -0.31 -13.62 -4.41
C GLU A 90 -0.16 -13.61 -5.94
N ALA A 91 -0.06 -12.41 -6.54
CA ALA A 91 0.26 -12.24 -7.95
C ALA A 91 1.62 -12.88 -8.29
N TRP A 92 2.65 -12.61 -7.52
CA TRP A 92 3.98 -13.21 -7.68
C TRP A 92 3.93 -14.75 -7.55
N MET A 93 3.21 -15.27 -6.54
CA MET A 93 3.09 -16.71 -6.32
C MET A 93 2.39 -17.41 -7.48
N SER A 94 1.37 -16.82 -8.07
CA SER A 94 0.64 -17.41 -9.20
C SER A 94 1.52 -17.58 -10.43
N ILE A 95 2.40 -16.60 -10.73
CA ILE A 95 3.40 -16.72 -11.79
C ILE A 95 4.47 -17.74 -11.42
N LYS A 96 4.95 -17.70 -10.18
CA LYS A 96 5.97 -18.65 -9.69
C LYS A 96 5.52 -20.09 -9.75
N ALA A 97 4.23 -20.33 -9.51
CA ALA A 97 3.55 -21.63 -9.65
C ALA A 97 3.28 -22.04 -11.11
N GLY A 98 3.51 -21.15 -12.08
CA GLY A 98 3.25 -21.42 -13.49
C GLY A 98 1.77 -21.37 -13.89
N MET A 99 0.91 -20.73 -13.08
CA MET A 99 -0.51 -20.58 -13.38
C MET A 99 -0.75 -19.54 -14.47
N TYR A 100 0.03 -18.45 -14.46
CA TYR A 100 -0.10 -17.32 -15.35
C TYR A 100 1.28 -16.81 -15.79
N ASP A 101 1.32 -16.13 -16.93
CA ASP A 101 2.50 -15.42 -17.45
C ASP A 101 2.43 -13.91 -17.25
N VAL A 102 1.21 -13.34 -17.12
CA VAL A 102 0.98 -11.89 -16.97
C VAL A 102 -0.17 -11.66 -16.02
N VAL A 103 0.07 -10.92 -14.94
CA VAL A 103 -0.97 -10.59 -13.96
C VAL A 103 -0.87 -9.15 -13.48
N LEU A 104 -2.00 -8.61 -13.02
CA LEU A 104 -2.11 -7.28 -12.45
C LEU A 104 -2.33 -7.37 -10.93
N ALA A 105 -1.52 -6.66 -10.16
CA ALA A 105 -1.74 -6.46 -8.73
C ALA A 105 -2.13 -5.00 -8.48
N VAL A 106 -3.20 -4.79 -7.70
CA VAL A 106 -3.70 -3.45 -7.33
C VAL A 106 -3.91 -3.39 -5.83
N GLY A 107 -3.36 -2.35 -5.19
CA GLY A 107 -3.69 -1.98 -3.82
C GLY A 107 -4.45 -0.65 -3.83
N VAL A 108 -5.60 -0.59 -3.19
CA VAL A 108 -6.42 0.63 -3.14
C VAL A 108 -7.07 0.78 -1.79
N GLU A 109 -7.08 2.01 -1.25
CA GLU A 109 -7.80 2.31 -0.02
C GLU A 109 -8.36 3.74 -0.04
N GLN A 110 -9.51 3.87 0.59
CA GLN A 110 -10.11 5.16 0.90
C GLN A 110 -10.34 5.20 2.41
N MET A 111 -9.41 5.82 3.13
CA MET A 111 -9.33 5.70 4.57
C MET A 111 -10.38 6.53 5.31
N GLY A 112 -10.91 7.59 4.70
CA GLY A 112 -11.85 8.47 5.33
C GLY A 112 -11.36 9.04 6.68
N LYS A 113 -12.30 9.48 7.52
CA LYS A 113 -11.99 9.86 8.90
C LYS A 113 -12.10 8.61 9.79
N GLY A 114 -10.99 8.09 10.27
CA GLY A 114 -10.99 7.15 11.38
C GLY A 114 -10.64 5.69 11.08
N LEU A 115 -10.24 5.32 9.85
CA LEU A 115 -9.79 3.94 9.60
C LEU A 115 -8.53 3.57 10.43
N LEU A 116 -7.66 4.53 10.74
CA LEU A 116 -6.52 4.34 11.64
C LEU A 116 -6.89 4.55 13.13
N GLY A 117 -8.08 5.03 13.42
CA GLY A 117 -8.53 5.40 14.76
C GLY A 117 -9.29 4.31 15.52
N GLY A 118 -9.44 3.12 14.98
CA GLY A 118 -10.18 2.04 15.64
C GLY A 118 -9.77 0.67 15.13
N ALA A 119 -9.11 -0.09 15.96
CA ALA A 119 -9.03 -1.52 15.78
C ALA A 119 -10.40 -2.12 16.17
N GLY A 120 -11.23 -2.44 15.15
CA GLY A 120 -12.28 -3.40 15.32
C GLY A 120 -13.70 -2.87 15.43
N GLY A 121 -14.50 -3.15 14.44
CA GLY A 121 -15.93 -3.35 14.55
C GLY A 121 -16.21 -4.70 15.23
N GLY A 122 -16.02 -4.78 16.53
CA GLY A 122 -16.45 -5.89 17.38
C GLY A 122 -17.23 -5.35 18.56
N ASP A 123 -18.20 -6.11 19.05
CA ASP A 123 -19.03 -5.76 20.20
C ASP A 123 -18.19 -5.66 21.49
N GLY A 124 -17.64 -4.50 21.75
CA GLY A 124 -16.88 -4.18 22.94
C GLY A 124 -15.54 -3.53 22.67
N ILE A 125 -15.11 -2.65 23.58
CA ILE A 125 -13.78 -2.07 23.55
C ILE A 125 -12.79 -3.16 23.95
N PRO A 126 -11.78 -3.52 23.13
CA PRO A 126 -10.74 -4.46 23.53
C PRO A 126 -10.07 -4.01 24.83
N LYS A 127 -9.55 -4.94 25.62
CA LYS A 127 -8.84 -4.61 26.88
C LYS A 127 -7.72 -3.60 26.64
N GLU A 128 -7.03 -3.74 25.52
CA GLU A 128 -6.00 -2.83 25.03
C GLU A 128 -6.55 -1.43 24.77
N GLY A 129 -7.76 -1.30 24.24
CA GLY A 129 -8.44 -0.01 24.05
C GLY A 129 -8.81 0.66 25.36
N LEU A 130 -9.16 -0.11 26.40
CA LEU A 130 -9.42 0.42 27.74
C LEU A 130 -8.13 0.95 28.42
N LEU A 131 -6.98 0.35 28.11
CA LEU A 131 -5.69 0.79 28.60
C LEU A 131 -5.07 1.91 27.76
N GLY A 132 -5.74 2.34 26.67
CA GLY A 132 -5.25 3.37 25.76
C GLY A 132 -4.29 2.87 24.69
N SER A 133 -4.00 1.56 24.61
CA SER A 133 -3.08 0.94 23.64
C SER A 133 -3.77 0.41 22.39
N GLY A 134 -5.09 0.56 22.25
CA GLY A 134 -5.87 0.03 21.12
C GLY A 134 -5.77 0.82 19.81
N THR A 135 -5.01 1.91 19.77
CA THR A 135 -4.80 2.67 18.53
C THR A 135 -3.44 2.39 17.93
N MET A 136 -3.34 2.41 16.60
CA MET A 136 -2.08 2.10 15.90
C MET A 136 -0.87 2.92 16.37
N PRO A 137 -0.97 4.25 16.60
CA PRO A 137 0.14 5.01 17.15
C PRO A 137 0.65 4.49 18.50
N CYS A 138 -0.24 4.01 19.37
CA CYS A 138 0.14 3.44 20.67
C CYS A 138 0.83 2.08 20.49
N VAL A 139 0.29 1.20 19.66
CA VAL A 139 0.90 -0.12 19.38
C VAL A 139 2.33 0.03 18.87
N PHE A 140 2.56 0.93 17.92
CA PHE A 140 3.91 1.20 17.40
C PHE A 140 4.79 1.95 18.41
N ALA A 141 4.23 2.75 19.30
CA ALA A 141 4.95 3.38 20.40
C ALA A 141 5.45 2.33 21.40
N GLU A 142 4.64 1.38 21.79
CA GLU A 142 5.01 0.25 22.66
C GLU A 142 6.15 -0.57 22.03
N ALA A 143 6.06 -0.90 20.74
CA ALA A 143 7.13 -1.57 20.01
C ALA A 143 8.42 -0.73 20.00
N GLY A 144 8.31 0.59 19.83
CA GLY A 144 9.44 1.54 19.89
C GLY A 144 10.08 1.57 21.29
N MET A 145 9.28 1.52 22.34
CA MET A 145 9.77 1.48 23.73
C MET A 145 10.53 0.19 24.04
N GLU A 146 10.03 -0.96 23.60
CA GLU A 146 10.74 -2.24 23.75
C GLU A 146 12.04 -2.23 22.94
N HIS A 147 12.04 -1.68 21.73
CA HIS A 147 13.26 -1.52 20.94
C HIS A 147 14.28 -0.60 21.63
N THR A 148 13.82 0.50 22.23
CA THR A 148 14.67 1.38 23.04
C THR A 148 15.31 0.63 24.21
N LYS A 149 14.52 -0.18 24.92
CA LYS A 149 14.98 -0.95 26.07
C LYS A 149 16.04 -2.00 25.69
N GLU A 150 15.84 -2.67 24.55
CA GLU A 150 16.73 -3.75 24.10
C GLU A 150 18.00 -3.21 23.44
N TYR A 151 17.89 -2.16 22.62
CA TYR A 151 18.97 -1.68 21.74
C TYR A 151 19.48 -0.26 22.08
N GLY A 152 18.87 0.43 23.04
CA GLY A 152 19.25 1.80 23.39
C GLY A 152 18.88 2.86 22.35
N THR A 153 17.96 2.56 21.44
CA THR A 153 17.51 3.51 20.41
C THR A 153 16.84 4.73 21.05
N THR A 154 17.27 5.91 20.66
CA THR A 154 16.80 7.17 21.25
C THR A 154 15.59 7.74 20.51
N PHE A 155 14.84 8.61 21.19
CA PHE A 155 13.75 9.38 20.58
C PHE A 155 14.21 10.16 19.34
N GLU A 156 15.39 10.77 19.39
CA GLU A 156 15.97 11.48 18.25
C GLU A 156 16.23 10.57 17.05
N GLN A 157 16.63 9.31 17.26
CA GLN A 157 16.83 8.35 16.16
C GLN A 157 15.52 8.00 15.48
N PHE A 158 14.43 7.84 16.22
CA PHE A 158 13.08 7.67 15.63
C PHE A 158 12.67 8.92 14.86
N ALA A 159 12.89 10.12 15.41
CA ALA A 159 12.59 11.38 14.73
C ALA A 159 13.36 11.54 13.41
N LYS A 160 14.64 11.15 13.37
CA LYS A 160 15.46 11.17 12.14
C LYS A 160 14.89 10.32 11.01
N ILE A 161 14.21 9.21 11.32
CA ILE A 161 13.52 8.40 10.29
C ILE A 161 12.39 9.21 9.67
N SER A 162 11.61 9.91 10.47
CA SER A 162 10.55 10.79 9.99
C SER A 162 11.11 11.92 9.11
N VAL A 163 12.15 12.61 9.56
CA VAL A 163 12.84 13.65 8.76
C VAL A 163 13.25 13.12 7.40
N LYS A 164 13.93 11.96 7.35
CA LYS A 164 14.34 11.32 6.10
C LYS A 164 13.13 11.03 5.20
N ASN A 165 12.04 10.50 5.76
CA ASN A 165 10.85 10.16 4.97
C ASN A 165 10.14 11.41 4.43
N HIS A 166 10.06 12.49 5.21
CA HIS A 166 9.54 13.77 4.74
C HIS A 166 10.42 14.37 3.65
N HIS A 167 11.75 14.32 3.80
CA HIS A 167 12.67 14.74 2.74
C HIS A 167 12.43 13.94 1.45
N HIS A 168 12.36 12.61 1.52
CA HIS A 168 12.11 11.78 0.33
C HIS A 168 10.74 12.05 -0.30
N SER A 169 9.73 12.43 0.49
CA SER A 169 8.41 12.75 -0.02
C SER A 169 8.40 14.02 -0.89
N THR A 170 9.31 14.96 -0.66
CA THR A 170 9.45 16.15 -1.53
C THR A 170 9.91 15.81 -2.94
N MET A 171 10.60 14.68 -3.12
CA MET A 171 11.06 14.17 -4.41
C MET A 171 10.01 13.35 -5.16
N ASN A 172 8.89 12.98 -4.51
CA ASN A 172 7.81 12.22 -5.14
C ASN A 172 6.58 13.12 -5.37
N PRO A 173 6.28 13.53 -6.61
CA PRO A 173 5.14 14.39 -6.91
C PRO A 173 3.78 13.75 -6.57
N LYS A 174 3.75 12.43 -6.36
CA LYS A 174 2.54 11.67 -6.00
C LYS A 174 2.38 11.47 -4.48
N ALA A 175 3.34 11.90 -3.66
CA ALA A 175 3.22 11.85 -2.21
C ALA A 175 2.18 12.85 -1.70
N MET A 176 1.50 12.49 -0.59
CA MET A 176 0.51 13.37 0.06
C MET A 176 1.16 14.66 0.56
N TYR A 177 2.28 14.55 1.27
CA TYR A 177 3.05 15.68 1.77
C TYR A 177 4.34 15.85 0.98
N GLN A 178 4.65 17.09 0.61
CA GLN A 178 5.83 17.47 -0.15
C GLN A 178 6.52 18.66 0.52
N ILE A 179 6.74 18.54 1.83
CA ILE A 179 7.26 19.60 2.68
C ILE A 179 8.42 19.03 3.49
N GLU A 180 9.56 19.72 3.46
CA GLU A 180 10.68 19.45 4.35
C GLU A 180 10.24 19.69 5.80
N THR A 181 10.62 18.76 6.66
CA THR A 181 10.28 18.84 8.08
C THR A 181 11.55 18.66 8.90
N PRO A 182 12.10 19.74 9.46
CA PRO A 182 13.31 19.70 10.25
C PRO A 182 13.18 18.83 11.51
N LEU A 183 14.33 18.36 12.03
CA LEU A 183 14.37 17.46 13.20
C LEU A 183 13.74 18.07 14.46
N ASP A 184 14.00 19.33 14.71
CA ASP A 184 13.44 20.06 15.84
C ASP A 184 11.91 20.19 15.75
N GLU A 185 11.36 20.41 14.55
CA GLU A 185 9.92 20.43 14.30
C GLU A 185 9.29 19.06 14.58
N VAL A 186 9.91 17.97 14.10
CA VAL A 186 9.44 16.59 14.36
C VAL A 186 9.46 16.29 15.86
N MET A 187 10.55 16.63 16.56
CA MET A 187 10.71 16.33 17.98
C MET A 187 9.77 17.14 18.88
N ASN A 188 9.46 18.39 18.50
CA ASN A 188 8.61 19.29 19.27
C ASN A 188 7.13 19.25 18.84
N ALA A 189 6.76 18.43 17.84
CA ALA A 189 5.39 18.25 17.44
C ALA A 189 4.55 17.62 18.57
N GLU A 190 3.23 17.79 18.50
CA GLU A 190 2.29 17.19 19.43
C GLU A 190 2.62 15.71 19.68
N MET A 191 2.80 15.32 20.93
CA MET A 191 3.03 13.94 21.33
C MET A 191 1.72 13.15 21.25
N ILE A 192 1.69 12.12 20.43
CA ILE A 192 0.53 11.23 20.31
C ILE A 192 0.66 10.07 21.29
N SER A 193 1.79 9.37 21.28
CA SER A 193 2.14 8.30 22.22
C SER A 193 3.64 8.10 22.17
N TYR A 194 4.34 8.34 23.29
CA TYR A 194 5.80 8.30 23.33
C TYR A 194 6.36 6.94 22.84
N PRO A 195 7.33 6.92 21.91
CA PRO A 195 8.10 8.04 21.36
C PRO A 195 7.52 8.66 20.07
N ASN A 196 6.25 8.46 19.71
CA ASN A 196 5.67 8.94 18.48
C ASN A 196 5.01 10.31 18.63
N THR A 197 5.60 11.33 18.00
CA THR A 197 4.94 12.61 17.77
C THR A 197 4.02 12.52 16.55
N LYS A 198 3.14 13.51 16.38
CA LYS A 198 2.20 13.60 15.25
C LYS A 198 2.89 13.51 13.89
N LEU A 199 4.07 14.11 13.75
CA LEU A 199 4.84 14.09 12.50
C LEU A 199 5.59 12.77 12.25
N MET A 200 5.64 11.88 13.23
CA MET A 200 6.13 10.50 13.06
C MET A 200 5.02 9.52 12.68
N CYS A 201 3.75 9.93 12.81
CA CYS A 201 2.60 9.08 12.51
C CYS A 201 2.21 9.15 11.04
N SER A 202 1.77 8.02 10.49
CA SER A 202 1.13 7.97 9.17
C SER A 202 -0.19 8.75 9.18
N VAL A 203 -0.58 9.25 8.00
CA VAL A 203 -1.83 10.00 7.86
C VAL A 203 -2.92 9.14 7.23
N ASN A 204 -4.19 9.43 7.56
CA ASN A 204 -5.34 8.91 6.82
C ASN A 204 -5.36 9.55 5.44
N VAL A 205 -5.23 8.74 4.41
CA VAL A 205 -5.14 9.18 3.02
C VAL A 205 -5.83 8.18 2.10
N ASP A 206 -6.38 8.67 1.01
CA ASP A 206 -6.95 7.86 -0.05
C ASP A 206 -5.91 7.71 -1.16
N GLY A 207 -5.83 6.51 -1.75
CA GLY A 207 -4.89 6.26 -2.81
C GLY A 207 -4.92 4.85 -3.35
N SER A 208 -4.21 4.66 -4.43
CA SER A 208 -3.96 3.35 -5.03
C SER A 208 -2.62 3.30 -5.73
N ALA A 209 -2.09 2.08 -5.80
CA ALA A 209 -0.92 1.74 -6.59
C ALA A 209 -1.14 0.39 -7.26
N ALA A 210 -0.52 0.19 -8.42
CA ALA A 210 -0.63 -1.05 -9.17
C ALA A 210 0.72 -1.47 -9.75
N ALA A 211 0.84 -2.77 -10.00
CA ALA A 211 2.01 -3.37 -10.63
C ALA A 211 1.59 -4.46 -11.61
N VAL A 212 2.21 -4.47 -12.78
CA VAL A 212 2.11 -5.55 -13.76
C VAL A 212 3.29 -6.50 -13.55
N LEU A 213 3.00 -7.76 -13.21
CA LEU A 213 3.99 -8.80 -13.01
C LEU A 213 3.94 -9.78 -14.18
N VAL A 214 5.12 -10.23 -14.60
CA VAL A 214 5.26 -11.16 -15.71
C VAL A 214 6.23 -12.29 -15.39
N SER A 215 6.05 -13.44 -16.06
CA SER A 215 7.04 -14.52 -16.07
C SER A 215 8.32 -14.11 -16.81
N GLU A 216 9.43 -14.78 -16.52
CA GLU A 216 10.69 -14.57 -17.24
C GLU A 216 10.53 -14.74 -18.76
N LYS A 217 9.74 -15.72 -19.18
CA LYS A 217 9.42 -15.94 -20.60
C LYS A 217 8.76 -14.69 -21.20
N LYS A 218 7.72 -14.18 -20.55
CA LYS A 218 7.00 -13.01 -21.04
C LYS A 218 7.83 -11.72 -20.99
N ALA A 219 8.66 -11.56 -19.96
CA ALA A 219 9.59 -10.44 -19.87
C ALA A 219 10.59 -10.42 -21.05
N LYS A 220 11.09 -11.60 -21.46
CA LYS A 220 11.97 -11.72 -22.63
C LYS A 220 11.26 -11.37 -23.94
N GLU A 221 9.98 -11.76 -24.08
CA GLU A 221 9.16 -11.41 -25.27
C GLU A 221 8.89 -9.91 -25.36
N LEU A 222 8.64 -9.25 -24.22
CA LEU A 222 8.32 -7.81 -24.13
C LEU A 222 9.59 -6.93 -24.14
N GLY A 223 10.75 -7.50 -23.87
CA GLY A 223 12.02 -6.77 -23.73
C GLY A 223 12.43 -6.53 -22.30
N MET A 224 13.64 -6.96 -21.93
CA MET A 224 14.15 -6.97 -20.56
C MET A 224 14.65 -5.61 -20.04
N SER A 225 14.75 -4.60 -20.89
CA SER A 225 15.47 -3.34 -20.56
C SER A 225 14.88 -2.58 -19.37
N ARG A 226 13.59 -2.73 -19.11
CA ARG A 226 12.87 -2.09 -17.99
C ARG A 226 12.40 -3.10 -16.93
N ALA A 227 12.54 -4.38 -17.18
CA ALA A 227 12.05 -5.42 -16.29
C ALA A 227 12.86 -5.49 -14.98
N VAL A 228 12.19 -5.40 -13.84
CA VAL A 228 12.80 -5.51 -12.51
C VAL A 228 12.50 -6.88 -11.92
N LYS A 229 13.54 -7.67 -11.67
CA LYS A 229 13.40 -9.01 -11.09
C LYS A 229 12.96 -8.93 -9.62
N VAL A 230 11.93 -9.70 -9.29
CA VAL A 230 11.50 -9.90 -7.90
C VAL A 230 12.33 -11.03 -7.29
N ARG A 231 12.97 -10.74 -6.14
CA ARG A 231 13.82 -11.69 -5.40
C ARG A 231 13.14 -12.21 -4.13
#